data_cb9b2553298fd5c2891e7e86644d9047
#
_entry.id   cb9b2553298fd5c2891e7e86644d9047
#
_cell.length_a   1.000
_cell.length_b   1.000
_cell.length_c   1.000
_cell.angle_alpha   90.00
_cell.angle_beta   90.00
_cell.angle_gamma   90.00
#
_symmetry.space_group_name_H-M   'P 1'
#
loop_
_entity.id
_entity.type
_entity.pdbx_description
1 polymer ?
#
loop_
_entity_poly.entity_id
_entity_poly.type
_entity_poly.pdbx_seq_one_letter_code
_entity_poly.pdbx_strand_id
1 'polypeptide(L)' 'MKYNLSKIMLKAWKVYRKTKNISFAEALHRAWLSAKAEEVNAK' A
#
# COMPACT_ATOMS: atom_id res chain seq x y z
N MET A 1 5.13 12.51 10.20
CA MET A 1 4.11 11.58 9.76
C MET A 1 4.49 10.15 10.13
N LYS A 2 3.51 9.40 10.50
CA LYS A 2 3.75 8.01 10.87
C LYS A 2 3.93 7.11 9.66
N TYR A 3 3.28 7.46 8.58
CA TYR A 3 3.35 6.64 7.38
C TYR A 3 4.50 7.09 6.49
N ASN A 4 5.20 6.13 5.95
CA ASN A 4 6.24 6.41 5.00
C ASN A 4 5.66 6.31 3.60
N LEU A 5 5.45 7.46 2.98
CA LEU A 5 4.82 7.50 1.67
C LEU A 5 5.63 6.74 0.63
N SER A 6 6.95 6.80 0.75
CA SER A 6 7.81 6.09 -0.20
C SER A 6 7.54 4.59 -0.13
N LYS A 7 7.43 4.06 1.06
CA LYS A 7 7.16 2.64 1.21
C LYS A 7 5.77 2.28 0.73
N ILE A 8 4.81 3.15 0.98
CA ILE A 8 3.45 2.90 0.52
C ILE A 8 3.41 2.88 -1.00
N MET A 9 4.13 3.81 -1.62
CA MET A 9 4.19 3.83 -3.08
C MET A 9 4.82 2.57 -3.63
N LEU A 10 5.91 2.14 -3.02
CA LEU A 10 6.56 0.90 -3.46
C LEU A 10 5.63 -0.29 -3.32
N LYS A 11 4.90 -0.34 -2.23
CA LYS A 11 3.95 -1.42 -2.02
C LYS A 11 2.85 -1.38 -3.08
N ALA A 12 2.37 -0.18 -3.38
CA ALA A 12 1.34 -0.03 -4.40
C ALA A 12 1.84 -0.52 -5.75
N TRP A 13 3.07 -0.19 -6.09
CA TRP A 13 3.67 -0.64 -7.33
C TRP A 13 3.73 -2.15 -7.38
N LYS A 14 4.14 -2.77 -6.29
CA LYS A 14 4.22 -4.23 -6.24
C LYS A 14 2.86 -4.86 -6.43
N VAL A 15 1.86 -4.33 -5.77
CA VAL A 15 0.51 -4.84 -5.91
C VAL A 15 0.01 -4.66 -7.33
N TYR A 16 0.28 -3.49 -7.90
CA TYR A 16 -0.15 -3.20 -9.24
C TYR A 16 0.48 -4.15 -10.25
N ARG A 17 1.77 -4.38 -10.11
CA ARG A 17 2.46 -5.26 -11.03
C ARG A 17 2.02 -6.72 -10.87
N LYS A 18 1.71 -7.08 -9.65
CA LYS A 18 1.25 -8.43 -9.38
C LYS A 18 -0.14 -8.68 -9.92
N THR A 19 -1.01 -7.71 -9.73
CA THR A 19 -2.40 -7.83 -10.13
C THR A 19 -2.68 -6.82 -11.22
N LYS A 20 -2.65 -7.26 -12.44
CA LYS A 20 -2.84 -6.35 -13.57
C LYS A 20 -4.29 -6.01 -13.84
N ASN A 21 -5.18 -6.65 -13.12
CA ASN A 21 -6.61 -6.42 -13.34
C ASN A 21 -7.15 -5.21 -12.60
N ILE A 22 -6.32 -4.57 -11.79
CA ILE A 22 -6.77 -3.41 -11.02
C ILE A 22 -6.02 -2.18 -11.49
N SER A 23 -6.62 -1.03 -11.20
CA SER A 23 -5.97 0.22 -11.53
C SER A 23 -4.94 0.56 -10.46
N PHE A 24 -4.07 1.52 -10.78
CA PHE A 24 -3.07 1.95 -9.81
C PHE A 24 -3.73 2.55 -8.58
N ALA A 25 -4.85 3.24 -8.76
CA ALA A 25 -5.57 3.81 -7.63
C ALA A 25 -6.01 2.72 -6.67
N GLU A 26 -6.47 1.60 -7.23
CA GLU A 26 -6.89 0.47 -6.40
C GLU A 26 -5.68 -0.10 -5.66
N ALA A 27 -4.57 -0.24 -6.35
CA ALA A 27 -3.36 -0.76 -5.73
C ALA A 27 -2.90 0.15 -4.59
N LEU A 28 -2.97 1.44 -4.83
CA LEU A 28 -2.59 2.41 -3.81
C LEU A 28 -3.50 2.32 -2.59
N HIS A 29 -4.78 2.14 -2.83
CA HIS A 29 -5.74 1.99 -1.74
C HIS A 29 -5.40 0.76 -0.89
N ARG A 30 -5.07 -0.33 -1.55
CA ARG A 30 -4.72 -1.55 -0.84
C ARG A 30 -3.43 -1.36 -0.04
N ALA A 31 -2.48 -0.63 -0.61
CA ALA A 31 -1.24 -0.37 0.09
C ALA A 31 -1.49 0.45 1.35
N TRP A 32 -2.39 1.43 1.25
CA TRP A 32 -2.74 2.24 2.40
C TRP A 32 -3.39 1.40 3.50
N LEU A 33 -4.29 0.53 3.12
CA LEU A 33 -4.95 -0.34 4.09
C LEU A 33 -3.94 -1.23 4.77
N SER A 34 -2.99 -1.76 4.02
CA SER A 34 -1.95 -2.59 4.59
C SER A 34 -1.09 -1.80 5.56
N ALA A 35 -0.75 -0.59 5.19
CA ALA A 35 0.07 0.26 6.05
C ALA A 35 -0.66 0.58 7.34
N LYS A 36 -1.94 0.86 7.25
CA LYS A 36 -2.72 1.16 8.44
C LYS A 36 -2.79 -0.04 9.36
N ALA A 37 -2.97 -1.21 8.78
CA ALA A 37 -3.03 -2.43 9.59
C ALA A 37 -1.71 -2.67 10.29
N GLU A 38 -0.61 -2.44 9.61
CA GLU A 38 0.70 -2.62 10.22
C GLU A 38 0.90 -1.63 11.36
N GLU A 39 0.46 -0.41 11.17
CA GLU A 39 0.62 0.59 12.20
C GLU A 39 -0.15 0.20 13.46
N VAL A 40 -1.35 -0.30 13.29
CA VAL A 40 -2.17 -0.70 14.42
C VAL A 40 -1.54 -1.88 15.13
N ASN A 41 -0.98 -2.82 14.37
CA ASN A 41 -0.43 -4.03 14.96
C ASN A 41 0.99 -3.84 15.49
N ALA A 42 1.65 -2.81 15.05
CA ALA A 42 3.06 -2.63 15.40
C ALA A 42 3.25 -1.89 16.72
N LYS A 43 2.51 -2.21 17.68
CA LYS A 43 2.61 -1.52 18.98
C LYS A 43 3.74 -2.03 19.83
#